data_6cba671d5e583bbfb33edb09bec3854e
#
_entry.id   6cba671d5e583bbfb33edb09bec3854e
#
_cell.length_a   1.000
_cell.length_b   1.000
_cell.length_c   1.000
_cell.angle_alpha   90.00
_cell.angle_beta   90.00
_cell.angle_gamma   90.00
#
_symmetry.space_group_name_H-M   'P 1'
#
loop_
_entity.id
_entity.type
_entity.pdbx_description
1 polymer ?
#
loop_
_entity_poly.entity_id
_entity_poly.type
_entity_poly.pdbx_seq_one_letter_code
_entity_poly.pdbx_strand_id
1 'polypeptide(L)'
;MNLTKLRYHGFFKNNPETTRRTIDRLRELKLWMARPEADGGGGVPPKDTDATLLLATWNIRDFGKNKGYGDRTLEPLHYMAQIISGFDLVALQEITDDLSLFKDLMDILGRNWEFIATDVTGNQERMVFVYDTRKVHFRSIVGEITLLEDELIRTRQSVPLPADAILRKKDGTIIALPDDVELELPEGAKELNGKQFNRTPF
;
A
#
# COMPACT_ATOMS: atom_id res chain seq x y z
N MET A 1 2.44 -14.92 -11.99
CA MET A 1 3.73 -14.90 -11.28
C MET A 1 4.65 -15.96 -11.85
N ASN A 2 5.91 -15.64 -12.12
CA ASN A 2 6.87 -16.59 -12.68
C ASN A 2 7.75 -17.19 -11.57
N LEU A 3 7.41 -18.38 -11.11
CA LEU A 3 8.17 -19.11 -10.08
C LEU A 3 9.58 -19.54 -10.50
N THR A 4 9.91 -19.46 -11.81
CA THR A 4 11.25 -19.81 -12.29
C THR A 4 12.31 -18.82 -11.75
N LYS A 5 11.94 -17.58 -11.41
CA LYS A 5 12.86 -16.63 -10.77
C LYS A 5 13.36 -17.10 -9.40
N LEU A 6 12.57 -17.87 -8.64
CA LEU A 6 13.04 -18.51 -7.39
C LEU A 6 14.26 -19.43 -7.62
N ARG A 7 14.37 -20.01 -8.80
CA ARG A 7 15.43 -20.96 -9.13
C ARG A 7 16.72 -20.27 -9.56
N TYR A 8 16.64 -19.08 -10.14
CA TYR A 8 17.77 -18.41 -10.79
C TYR A 8 18.29 -17.18 -10.04
N HIS A 9 17.52 -16.63 -9.10
CA HIS A 9 17.98 -15.51 -8.27
C HIS A 9 19.09 -15.98 -7.33
N GLY A 10 20.21 -15.26 -7.27
CA GLY A 10 21.40 -15.65 -6.50
C GLY A 10 21.12 -15.98 -5.03
N PHE A 11 20.22 -15.23 -4.39
CA PHE A 11 19.81 -15.48 -3.01
C PHE A 11 19.21 -16.90 -2.84
N PHE A 12 18.25 -17.27 -3.67
CA PHE A 12 17.55 -18.56 -3.56
C PHE A 12 18.47 -19.72 -4.02
N LYS A 13 19.27 -19.50 -5.05
CA LYS A 13 20.24 -20.49 -5.56
C LYS A 13 21.21 -20.93 -4.45
N ASN A 14 21.63 -19.99 -3.62
CA ASN A 14 22.59 -20.24 -2.53
C ASN A 14 21.93 -20.66 -1.22
N ASN A 15 20.60 -20.68 -1.13
CA ASN A 15 19.82 -21.03 0.06
C ASN A 15 18.73 -22.05 -0.27
N PRO A 16 19.07 -23.34 -0.50
CA PRO A 16 18.10 -24.35 -0.97
C PRO A 16 16.98 -24.64 0.04
N GLU A 17 17.23 -24.54 1.33
CA GLU A 17 16.20 -24.71 2.37
C GLU A 17 15.18 -23.57 2.33
N THR A 18 15.66 -22.33 2.27
CA THR A 18 14.80 -21.16 2.10
C THR A 18 13.99 -21.25 0.80
N THR A 19 14.58 -21.70 -0.27
CA THR A 19 13.90 -21.90 -1.56
C THR A 19 12.76 -22.91 -1.43
N ARG A 20 13.02 -24.07 -0.82
CA ARG A 20 12.00 -25.10 -0.60
C ARG A 20 10.85 -24.56 0.25
N ARG A 21 11.19 -23.98 1.40
CA ARG A 21 10.22 -23.36 2.31
C ARG A 21 9.36 -22.31 1.59
N THR A 22 9.98 -21.43 0.81
CA THR A 22 9.25 -20.39 0.06
C THR A 22 8.28 -21.00 -0.95
N ILE A 23 8.70 -22.03 -1.68
CA ILE A 23 7.84 -22.74 -2.65
C ILE A 23 6.65 -23.38 -1.95
N ASP A 24 6.86 -24.07 -0.84
CA ASP A 24 5.81 -24.76 -0.11
C ASP A 24 4.79 -23.76 0.46
N ARG A 25 5.27 -22.67 1.08
CA ARG A 25 4.40 -21.59 1.57
C ARG A 25 3.64 -20.87 0.47
N LEU A 26 4.23 -20.68 -0.70
CA LEU A 26 3.51 -20.10 -1.84
C LEU A 26 2.37 -20.99 -2.34
N ARG A 27 2.57 -22.31 -2.31
CA ARG A 27 1.51 -23.28 -2.64
C ARG A 27 0.39 -23.23 -1.60
N GLU A 28 0.75 -23.24 -0.32
CA GLU A 28 -0.20 -23.10 0.78
C GLU A 28 -1.00 -21.81 0.67
N LEU A 29 -0.33 -20.68 0.47
CA LEU A 29 -0.95 -19.37 0.30
C LEU A 29 -1.93 -19.36 -0.89
N LYS A 30 -1.53 -19.90 -2.03
CA LYS A 30 -2.39 -19.99 -3.20
C LYS A 30 -3.64 -20.82 -2.94
N LEU A 31 -3.51 -21.95 -2.26
CA LEU A 31 -4.62 -22.81 -1.89
C LEU A 31 -5.53 -22.13 -0.86
N TRP A 32 -4.93 -21.45 0.13
CA TRP A 32 -5.68 -20.70 1.13
C TRP A 32 -6.47 -19.55 0.49
N MET A 33 -5.89 -18.79 -0.41
CA MET A 33 -6.57 -17.71 -1.12
C MET A 33 -7.81 -18.21 -1.88
N ALA A 34 -7.70 -19.36 -2.54
CA ALA A 34 -8.79 -19.93 -3.34
C ALA A 34 -9.86 -20.66 -2.50
N ARG A 35 -9.56 -21.00 -1.24
CA ARG A 35 -10.51 -21.71 -0.36
C ARG A 35 -11.61 -20.74 0.07
N PRO A 36 -12.90 -21.17 0.10
CA PRO A 36 -14.00 -20.36 0.60
C PRO A 36 -13.75 -19.83 2.02
N GLU A 37 -14.26 -18.65 2.34
CA GLU A 37 -14.18 -18.07 3.69
C GLU A 37 -14.86 -18.97 4.73
N ALA A 38 -16.00 -19.58 4.38
CA ALA A 38 -16.71 -20.50 5.24
C ALA A 38 -15.85 -21.72 5.68
N ASP A 39 -14.84 -22.06 4.88
CA ASP A 39 -13.88 -23.14 5.16
C ASP A 39 -12.56 -22.61 5.76
N GLY A 40 -12.55 -21.35 6.23
CA GLY A 40 -11.38 -20.71 6.81
C GLY A 40 -10.32 -20.32 5.79
N GLY A 41 -10.69 -20.09 4.55
CA GLY A 41 -9.83 -19.61 3.48
C GLY A 41 -9.93 -18.10 3.24
N GLY A 42 -9.25 -17.61 2.20
CA GLY A 42 -9.25 -16.21 1.80
C GLY A 42 -10.42 -15.80 0.91
N GLY A 43 -11.21 -16.73 0.40
CA GLY A 43 -12.40 -16.45 -0.40
C GLY A 43 -12.14 -15.74 -1.75
N VAL A 44 -10.89 -15.70 -2.23
CA VAL A 44 -10.57 -15.02 -3.49
C VAL A 44 -11.13 -15.85 -4.66
N PRO A 45 -12.08 -15.30 -5.44
CA PRO A 45 -12.65 -16.01 -6.57
C PRO A 45 -11.60 -16.34 -7.63
N PRO A 46 -11.83 -17.39 -8.44
CA PRO A 46 -10.96 -17.66 -9.58
C PRO A 46 -11.00 -16.48 -10.57
N LYS A 47 -9.85 -16.13 -11.14
CA LYS A 47 -9.77 -15.11 -12.19
C LYS A 47 -10.41 -15.64 -13.45
N ASP A 48 -11.60 -15.13 -13.77
CA ASP A 48 -12.24 -15.35 -15.04
C ASP A 48 -12.06 -14.10 -15.90
N THR A 49 -11.45 -14.28 -17.10
CA THR A 49 -11.08 -13.15 -17.96
C THR A 49 -12.29 -12.41 -18.54
N ASP A 50 -13.43 -13.06 -18.67
CA ASP A 50 -14.57 -12.53 -19.42
C ASP A 50 -15.73 -12.08 -18.51
N ALA A 51 -15.84 -12.67 -17.31
CA ALA A 51 -17.02 -12.48 -16.46
C ALA A 51 -16.79 -11.61 -15.22
N THR A 52 -15.56 -11.50 -14.71
CA THR A 52 -15.30 -10.82 -13.41
C THR A 52 -14.13 -9.85 -13.49
N LEU A 53 -14.19 -8.79 -12.71
CA LEU A 53 -13.06 -7.91 -12.42
C LEU A 53 -12.77 -7.98 -10.92
N LEU A 54 -11.61 -8.52 -10.55
CA LEU A 54 -11.20 -8.68 -9.17
C LEU A 54 -10.32 -7.49 -8.76
N LEU A 55 -10.87 -6.67 -7.86
CA LEU A 55 -10.21 -5.48 -7.33
C LEU A 55 -9.79 -5.71 -5.88
N ALA A 56 -8.64 -5.17 -5.50
CA ALA A 56 -8.20 -5.14 -4.11
C ALA A 56 -7.57 -3.79 -3.77
N THR A 57 -7.57 -3.47 -2.49
CA THR A 57 -6.79 -2.39 -1.89
C THR A 57 -5.95 -2.96 -0.76
N TRP A 58 -4.71 -2.49 -0.64
CA TRP A 58 -3.80 -2.99 0.36
C TRP A 58 -2.84 -1.89 0.83
N ASN A 59 -2.97 -1.51 2.10
CA ASN A 59 -1.92 -0.73 2.76
C ASN A 59 -0.75 -1.67 3.08
N ILE A 60 0.35 -1.51 2.34
CA ILE A 60 1.50 -2.43 2.40
C ILE A 60 2.55 -1.99 3.45
N ARG A 61 2.27 -0.91 4.14
CA ARG A 61 3.02 -0.29 5.22
C ARG A 61 4.50 -0.02 4.88
N ASP A 62 4.87 1.26 4.73
CA ASP A 62 6.25 1.72 4.52
C ASP A 62 7.01 0.86 3.49
N PHE A 63 6.41 0.61 2.32
CA PHE A 63 7.01 -0.28 1.32
C PHE A 63 8.07 0.44 0.51
N GLY A 64 9.32 0.14 0.82
CA GLY A 64 10.50 0.74 0.19
C GLY A 64 11.64 0.81 1.18
N LYS A 65 12.14 2.02 1.42
CA LYS A 65 13.25 2.27 2.32
C LYS A 65 12.85 2.08 3.77
N ASN A 66 13.54 1.20 4.44
CA ASN A 66 13.15 0.74 5.77
C ASN A 66 13.47 1.75 6.87
N LYS A 67 12.45 2.26 7.51
CA LYS A 67 12.57 3.15 8.65
C LYS A 67 12.47 2.39 9.98
N GLY A 68 13.37 1.41 10.22
CA GLY A 68 13.51 0.81 11.56
C GLY A 68 13.04 -0.64 11.74
N TYR A 69 12.59 -1.32 10.69
CA TYR A 69 12.11 -2.71 10.77
C TYR A 69 13.07 -3.76 10.16
N GLY A 70 14.25 -3.34 9.70
CA GLY A 70 15.20 -4.17 8.95
C GLY A 70 14.84 -4.30 7.46
N ASP A 71 15.79 -4.65 6.61
CA ASP A 71 15.56 -4.76 5.16
C ASP A 71 14.58 -5.88 4.83
N ARG A 72 13.62 -5.60 3.95
CA ARG A 72 12.73 -6.63 3.44
C ARG A 72 13.50 -7.59 2.56
N THR A 73 13.47 -8.86 2.93
CA THR A 73 14.10 -9.91 2.14
C THR A 73 13.27 -10.25 0.89
N LEU A 74 13.87 -10.99 -0.04
CA LEU A 74 13.18 -11.41 -1.28
C LEU A 74 12.02 -12.39 -1.05
N GLU A 75 12.05 -13.15 0.04
CA GLU A 75 10.99 -14.12 0.35
C GLU A 75 9.62 -13.46 0.53
N PRO A 76 9.44 -12.40 1.36
CA PRO A 76 8.18 -11.65 1.46
C PRO A 76 7.68 -11.08 0.14
N LEU A 77 8.57 -10.63 -0.75
CA LEU A 77 8.16 -10.11 -2.06
C LEU A 77 7.45 -11.16 -2.92
N HIS A 78 7.86 -12.42 -2.82
CA HIS A 78 7.18 -13.52 -3.52
C HIS A 78 5.78 -13.78 -2.96
N TYR A 79 5.58 -13.66 -1.64
CA TYR A 79 4.24 -13.75 -1.04
C TYR A 79 3.34 -12.59 -1.46
N MET A 80 3.88 -11.36 -1.46
CA MET A 80 3.17 -10.19 -1.96
C MET A 80 2.78 -10.34 -3.43
N ALA A 81 3.70 -10.77 -4.28
CA ALA A 81 3.42 -11.05 -5.69
C ALA A 81 2.36 -12.14 -5.86
N GLN A 82 2.36 -13.18 -5.01
CA GLN A 82 1.32 -14.23 -5.03
C GLN A 82 -0.05 -13.65 -4.70
N ILE A 83 -0.15 -12.80 -3.66
CA ILE A 83 -1.40 -12.14 -3.29
C ILE A 83 -1.88 -11.24 -4.42
N ILE A 84 -1.04 -10.32 -4.90
CA ILE A 84 -1.37 -9.40 -5.99
C ILE A 84 -1.82 -10.15 -7.24
N SER A 85 -1.16 -11.25 -7.58
CA SER A 85 -1.51 -12.05 -8.78
C SER A 85 -2.89 -12.71 -8.71
N GLY A 86 -3.51 -12.75 -7.55
CA GLY A 86 -4.90 -13.20 -7.36
C GLY A 86 -5.96 -12.21 -7.85
N PHE A 87 -5.58 -10.96 -8.08
CA PHE A 87 -6.49 -9.88 -8.47
C PHE A 87 -6.16 -9.37 -9.88
N ASP A 88 -7.04 -8.57 -10.45
CA ASP A 88 -6.85 -7.95 -11.77
C ASP A 88 -6.25 -6.54 -11.63
N LEU A 89 -6.64 -5.82 -10.59
CA LEU A 89 -6.09 -4.53 -10.21
C LEU A 89 -5.98 -4.44 -8.68
N VAL A 90 -4.84 -3.95 -8.19
CA VAL A 90 -4.61 -3.74 -6.77
C VAL A 90 -4.14 -2.31 -6.54
N ALA A 91 -4.86 -1.57 -5.68
CA ALA A 91 -4.43 -0.27 -5.19
C ALA A 91 -3.54 -0.48 -3.96
N LEU A 92 -2.25 -0.20 -4.10
CA LEU A 92 -1.26 -0.26 -3.03
C LEU A 92 -1.07 1.11 -2.40
N GLN A 93 -1.04 1.18 -1.08
CA GLN A 93 -0.83 2.39 -0.30
C GLN A 93 0.49 2.30 0.48
N GLU A 94 1.02 3.44 0.86
CA GLU A 94 2.28 3.58 1.60
C GLU A 94 3.51 3.04 0.83
N ILE A 95 3.53 3.27 -0.48
CA ILE A 95 4.74 3.06 -1.28
C ILE A 95 5.62 4.29 -1.14
N THR A 96 6.85 4.11 -0.65
CA THR A 96 7.78 5.22 -0.42
C THR A 96 8.34 5.80 -1.73
N ASP A 97 9.11 6.90 -1.62
CA ASP A 97 9.80 7.54 -2.73
C ASP A 97 10.81 6.62 -3.44
N ASP A 98 11.46 5.72 -2.68
CA ASP A 98 12.39 4.72 -3.22
C ASP A 98 11.63 3.51 -3.79
N LEU A 99 11.54 3.47 -5.10
CA LEU A 99 10.86 2.40 -5.85
C LEU A 99 11.74 1.16 -6.14
N SER A 100 12.95 1.07 -5.61
CA SER A 100 13.85 -0.07 -5.89
C SER A 100 13.21 -1.41 -5.54
N LEU A 101 12.70 -1.54 -4.32
CA LEU A 101 12.03 -2.74 -3.83
C LEU A 101 10.71 -3.01 -4.58
N PHE A 102 10.01 -1.94 -5.00
CA PHE A 102 8.80 -2.05 -5.79
C PHE A 102 9.09 -2.59 -7.20
N LYS A 103 10.20 -2.19 -7.81
CA LYS A 103 10.65 -2.76 -9.09
C LYS A 103 10.95 -4.25 -8.98
N ASP A 104 11.58 -4.69 -7.89
CA ASP A 104 11.80 -6.12 -7.62
C ASP A 104 10.46 -6.89 -7.53
N LEU A 105 9.46 -6.31 -6.87
CA LEU A 105 8.11 -6.89 -6.80
C LEU A 105 7.48 -7.01 -8.20
N MET A 106 7.57 -5.95 -9.02
CA MET A 106 7.05 -5.96 -10.39
C MET A 106 7.76 -6.99 -11.27
N ASP A 107 9.06 -7.14 -11.07
CA ASP A 107 9.86 -8.17 -11.75
C ASP A 107 9.41 -9.59 -11.39
N ILE A 108 9.03 -9.84 -10.13
CA ILE A 108 8.48 -11.13 -9.68
C ILE A 108 7.08 -11.36 -10.26
N LEU A 109 6.25 -10.34 -10.34
CA LEU A 109 4.93 -10.40 -11.00
C LEU A 109 5.08 -10.73 -12.49
N GLY A 110 6.05 -10.12 -13.15
CA GLY A 110 6.45 -10.42 -14.53
C GLY A 110 5.75 -9.55 -15.58
N ARG A 111 6.09 -9.78 -16.84
CA ARG A 111 5.82 -8.91 -18.00
C ARG A 111 4.35 -8.55 -18.30
N ASN A 112 3.40 -9.27 -17.73
CA ASN A 112 1.99 -9.01 -17.95
C ASN A 112 1.41 -8.06 -16.87
N TRP A 113 2.29 -7.45 -16.08
CA TRP A 113 1.90 -6.54 -15.02
C TRP A 113 2.52 -5.18 -15.25
N GLU A 114 1.70 -4.16 -15.13
CA GLU A 114 2.10 -2.76 -15.20
C GLU A 114 1.56 -2.01 -13.98
N PHE A 115 1.99 -0.77 -13.82
CA PHE A 115 1.55 0.07 -12.73
C PHE A 115 1.44 1.53 -13.12
N ILE A 116 0.61 2.26 -12.38
CA ILE A 116 0.53 3.72 -12.38
C ILE A 116 0.76 4.15 -10.95
N ALA A 117 1.61 5.15 -10.74
CA ALA A 117 1.90 5.71 -9.43
C ALA A 117 1.47 7.17 -9.39
N THR A 118 0.97 7.60 -8.22
CA THR A 118 0.77 9.01 -7.92
C THR A 118 2.11 9.69 -7.65
N ASP A 119 2.10 11.01 -7.59
CA ASP A 119 3.21 11.76 -7.03
C ASP A 119 3.38 11.45 -5.54
N VAL A 120 4.56 11.77 -5.01
CA VAL A 120 4.85 11.59 -3.58
C VAL A 120 4.17 12.71 -2.81
N THR A 121 3.37 12.36 -1.82
CA THR A 121 2.65 13.31 -0.97
C THR A 121 3.01 13.16 0.51
N GLY A 122 2.71 14.16 1.31
CA GLY A 122 2.71 14.22 2.77
C GLY A 122 3.86 13.51 3.50
N ASN A 123 3.80 12.21 3.65
CA ASN A 123 4.80 11.40 4.39
C ASN A 123 5.92 10.82 3.52
N GLN A 124 6.15 11.34 2.32
CA GLN A 124 7.04 10.75 1.31
C GLN A 124 6.53 9.38 0.83
N GLU A 125 5.23 9.22 0.79
CA GLU A 125 4.52 8.03 0.35
C GLU A 125 3.66 8.35 -0.87
N ARG A 126 3.34 7.32 -1.63
CA ARG A 126 2.46 7.41 -2.80
C ARG A 126 1.50 6.23 -2.85
N MET A 127 0.47 6.36 -3.67
CA MET A 127 -0.36 5.25 -4.09
C MET A 127 0.16 4.68 -5.40
N VAL A 128 0.01 3.37 -5.56
CA VAL A 128 0.35 2.67 -6.79
C VAL A 128 -0.78 1.73 -7.16
N PHE A 129 -1.25 1.82 -8.41
CA PHE A 129 -2.21 0.89 -8.98
C PHE A 129 -1.46 -0.12 -9.83
N VAL A 130 -1.42 -1.37 -9.37
CA VAL A 130 -0.79 -2.49 -10.09
C VAL A 130 -1.87 -3.29 -10.80
N TYR A 131 -1.73 -3.57 -12.08
CA TYR A 131 -2.76 -4.23 -12.87
C TYR A 131 -2.22 -5.27 -13.86
N ASP A 132 -3.06 -6.27 -14.12
CA ASP A 132 -2.82 -7.32 -15.11
C ASP A 132 -3.20 -6.81 -16.51
N THR A 133 -2.21 -6.59 -17.37
CA THR A 133 -2.39 -6.01 -18.71
C THR A 133 -3.19 -6.90 -19.67
N ARG A 134 -3.41 -8.16 -19.32
CA ARG A 134 -4.25 -9.06 -20.12
C ARG A 134 -5.73 -8.74 -19.97
N LYS A 135 -6.10 -7.96 -18.94
CA LYS A 135 -7.47 -7.67 -18.58
C LYS A 135 -7.74 -6.18 -18.38
N VAL A 136 -6.82 -5.46 -17.78
CA VAL A 136 -6.94 -4.03 -17.50
C VAL A 136 -6.02 -3.25 -18.42
N HIS A 137 -6.57 -2.30 -19.16
CA HIS A 137 -5.83 -1.45 -20.07
C HIS A 137 -5.96 0.01 -19.68
N PHE A 138 -4.83 0.64 -19.43
CA PHE A 138 -4.75 2.06 -19.19
C PHE A 138 -4.96 2.85 -20.51
N ARG A 139 -5.88 3.82 -20.51
CA ARG A 139 -6.27 4.59 -21.68
C ARG A 139 -5.75 6.03 -21.65
N SER A 140 -4.45 6.19 -21.50
CA SER A 140 -3.70 7.42 -21.83
C SER A 140 -3.78 8.61 -20.88
N ILE A 141 -4.81 8.82 -20.07
CA ILE A 141 -4.91 9.98 -19.19
C ILE A 141 -5.30 9.53 -17.80
N VAL A 142 -4.48 9.88 -16.79
CA VAL A 142 -4.82 9.84 -15.38
C VAL A 142 -4.63 11.23 -14.82
N GLY A 143 -5.54 11.64 -13.96
CA GLY A 143 -5.41 12.87 -13.16
C GLY A 143 -5.27 12.50 -11.72
N GLU A 144 -4.38 13.19 -11.03
CA GLU A 144 -4.30 13.19 -9.57
C GLU A 144 -4.89 14.49 -9.05
N ILE A 145 -5.78 14.38 -8.06
CA ILE A 145 -6.28 15.55 -7.36
C ILE A 145 -5.41 15.72 -6.13
N THR A 146 -4.48 16.67 -6.19
CA THR A 146 -3.63 17.05 -5.06
C THR A 146 -4.09 18.41 -4.56
N LEU A 147 -4.51 18.48 -3.30
CA LEU A 147 -4.79 19.74 -2.65
C LEU A 147 -3.47 20.38 -2.21
N LEU A 148 -3.31 21.67 -2.44
CA LEU A 148 -2.19 22.43 -1.91
C LEU A 148 -2.22 22.40 -0.38
N GLU A 149 -1.05 22.48 0.25
CA GLU A 149 -0.93 22.37 1.71
C GLU A 149 -1.79 23.39 2.46
N ASP A 150 -1.88 24.61 1.96
CA ASP A 150 -2.75 25.66 2.48
C ASP A 150 -4.26 25.39 2.27
N GLU A 151 -4.62 24.71 1.19
CA GLU A 151 -6.00 24.26 0.95
C GLU A 151 -6.40 23.11 1.89
N LEU A 152 -5.46 22.20 2.19
CA LEU A 152 -5.65 21.14 3.18
C LEU A 152 -5.89 21.73 4.58
N ILE A 153 -5.20 22.79 4.95
CA ILE A 153 -5.41 23.51 6.19
C ILE A 153 -6.81 24.15 6.21
N ARG A 154 -7.22 24.80 5.12
CA ARG A 154 -8.55 25.42 5.00
C ARG A 154 -9.69 24.43 5.10
N THR A 155 -9.59 23.26 4.48
CA THR A 155 -10.64 22.20 4.58
C THR A 155 -10.78 21.66 6.00
N ARG A 156 -9.77 21.83 6.85
CA ARG A 156 -9.81 21.41 8.27
C ARG A 156 -10.18 22.54 9.22
N GLN A 157 -10.13 23.79 8.77
CA GLN A 157 -10.53 24.96 9.54
C GLN A 157 -12.05 25.04 9.86
N SER A 158 -12.87 24.21 9.21
CA SER A 158 -14.31 24.17 9.44
C SER A 158 -14.77 23.26 10.57
N VAL A 159 -13.85 22.68 11.33
CA VAL A 159 -14.15 21.71 12.38
C VAL A 159 -13.96 22.36 13.75
N PRO A 160 -15.02 22.53 14.58
CA PRO A 160 -14.89 23.15 15.89
C PRO A 160 -13.99 22.31 16.81
N LEU A 161 -13.04 22.99 17.45
CA LEU A 161 -12.19 22.41 18.49
C LEU A 161 -12.83 22.64 19.86
N PRO A 162 -12.81 21.63 20.75
CA PRO A 162 -13.07 21.88 22.15
C PRO A 162 -12.14 22.98 22.70
N ALA A 163 -12.65 23.81 23.59
CA ALA A 163 -11.89 24.96 24.13
C ALA A 163 -10.59 24.56 24.87
N ASP A 164 -10.46 23.29 25.23
CA ASP A 164 -9.29 22.69 25.91
C ASP A 164 -8.41 21.84 24.98
N ALA A 165 -8.69 21.84 23.68
CA ALA A 165 -7.90 21.07 22.73
C ALA A 165 -6.49 21.67 22.53
N ILE A 166 -5.48 20.81 22.66
CA ILE A 166 -4.08 21.18 22.47
C ILE A 166 -3.51 20.42 21.27
N LEU A 167 -3.10 21.14 20.25
CA LEU A 167 -2.39 20.55 19.12
C LEU A 167 -0.89 20.52 19.41
N ARG A 168 -0.30 19.33 19.28
CA ARG A 168 1.15 19.15 19.47
C ARG A 168 1.82 18.54 18.26
N LYS A 169 2.99 19.03 17.92
CA LYS A 169 3.91 18.34 16.99
C LYS A 169 4.49 17.10 17.67
N LYS A 170 5.06 16.21 16.86
CA LYS A 170 5.71 14.98 17.35
C LYS A 170 6.87 15.24 18.33
N ASP A 171 7.52 16.39 18.23
CA ASP A 171 8.57 16.85 19.12
C ASP A 171 8.06 17.47 20.43
N GLY A 172 6.73 17.48 20.63
CA GLY A 172 6.08 18.05 21.80
C GLY A 172 5.77 19.55 21.70
N THR A 173 6.17 20.22 20.62
CA THR A 173 5.89 21.64 20.41
C THR A 173 4.39 21.86 20.24
N ILE A 174 3.83 22.82 21.00
CA ILE A 174 2.43 23.22 20.86
C ILE A 174 2.26 24.02 19.57
N ILE A 175 1.27 23.62 18.75
CA ILE A 175 0.87 24.39 17.57
C ILE A 175 -0.17 25.40 18.02
N ALA A 176 0.17 26.68 18.01
CA ALA A 176 -0.80 27.75 18.16
C ALA A 176 -1.68 27.79 16.91
N LEU A 177 -2.99 27.59 17.09
CA LEU A 177 -3.95 27.81 16.01
C LEU A 177 -4.31 29.31 15.95
N PRO A 178 -4.57 29.86 14.76
CA PRO A 178 -5.24 31.15 14.66
C PRO A 178 -6.57 31.15 15.41
N ASP A 179 -6.96 32.27 15.98
CA ASP A 179 -8.16 32.40 16.85
C ASP A 179 -9.48 32.07 16.14
N ASP A 180 -9.47 31.92 14.82
CA ASP A 180 -10.62 31.64 13.95
C ASP A 180 -10.69 30.19 13.45
N VAL A 181 -9.81 29.31 13.95
CA VAL A 181 -9.79 27.90 13.55
C VAL A 181 -10.66 27.04 14.44
N GLU A 182 -11.72 26.49 13.86
CA GLU A 182 -12.58 25.50 14.51
C GLU A 182 -12.25 24.10 13.98
N LEU A 183 -11.86 23.18 14.88
CA LEU A 183 -11.60 21.78 14.55
C LEU A 183 -12.49 20.88 15.43
N GLU A 184 -13.15 19.89 14.87
CA GLU A 184 -13.86 18.87 15.66
C GLU A 184 -12.91 17.71 16.00
N LEU A 185 -12.77 17.42 17.27
CA LEU A 185 -12.09 16.20 17.71
C LEU A 185 -13.09 15.05 17.73
N PRO A 186 -12.66 13.83 17.39
CA PRO A 186 -13.45 12.64 17.68
C PRO A 186 -13.84 12.60 19.15
N GLU A 187 -15.05 12.12 19.45
CA GLU A 187 -15.54 12.03 20.82
C GLU A 187 -14.53 11.31 21.74
N GLY A 188 -14.12 11.97 22.83
CA GLY A 188 -13.11 11.46 23.75
C GLY A 188 -11.65 11.77 23.41
N ALA A 189 -11.35 12.38 22.27
CA ALA A 189 -10.00 12.81 21.94
C ALA A 189 -9.69 14.21 22.52
N LYS A 190 -8.60 14.33 23.27
CA LYS A 190 -8.16 15.61 23.86
C LYS A 190 -6.96 16.22 23.14
N GLU A 191 -6.28 15.45 22.33
CA GLU A 191 -5.08 15.87 21.57
C GLU A 191 -5.13 15.37 20.14
N LEU A 192 -4.74 16.23 19.17
CA LEU A 192 -4.49 15.85 17.79
C LEU A 192 -2.97 15.80 17.57
N ASN A 193 -2.48 14.65 17.11
CA ASN A 193 -1.08 14.55 16.69
C ASN A 193 -0.89 15.34 15.39
N GLY A 194 0.10 16.27 15.34
CA GLY A 194 0.39 17.10 14.17
C GLY A 194 0.58 16.33 12.86
N LYS A 195 0.95 15.04 12.92
CA LYS A 195 0.97 14.14 11.74
C LYS A 195 -0.40 13.88 11.12
N GLN A 196 -1.49 14.02 11.85
CA GLN A 196 -2.84 13.79 11.32
C GLN A 196 -3.28 14.89 10.34
N PHE A 197 -2.62 16.04 10.36
CA PHE A 197 -2.93 17.15 9.45
C PHE A 197 -2.27 17.00 8.07
N ASN A 198 -1.26 16.14 7.94
CA ASN A 198 -0.53 15.93 6.68
C ASN A 198 -0.99 14.68 5.91
N ARG A 199 -2.04 14.00 6.36
CA ARG A 199 -2.63 12.91 5.59
C ARG A 199 -3.74 13.49 4.73
N THR A 200 -3.57 13.45 3.42
CA THR A 200 -4.66 13.59 2.47
C THR A 200 -5.73 12.56 2.83
N PRO A 201 -6.98 12.95 3.09
CA PRO A 201 -8.07 11.97 3.13
C PRO A 201 -8.22 11.40 1.73
N PHE A 202 -8.07 10.10 1.61
CA PHE A 202 -8.42 9.35 0.40
C PHE A 202 -9.87 8.94 0.49
#